data_fdd177ddc49db5e97de839b948819b77
#
_entry.id   fdd177ddc49db5e97de839b948819b77
#
_cell.length_a   1.000
_cell.length_b   1.000
_cell.length_c   1.000
_cell.angle_alpha   90.00
_cell.angle_beta   90.00
_cell.angle_gamma   90.00
#
_symmetry.space_group_name_H-M   'P 1'
#
loop_
_entity.id
_entity.type
_entity.pdbx_description
1 polymer ?
#
loop_
_entity_poly.entity_id
_entity_poly.type
_entity_poly.pdbx_seq_one_letter_code
_entity_poly.pdbx_strand_id
1 'polypeptide(L)'
;MKSSFRKYLIRFLKEDLKRNKTRFFLEFIGLVLGIGATTVMEITMPNPNLLIAYSMWEVSALCLIYGAISRGSVGLTLLYGLYFTIDGIGLLRYLAILP
;
A
#
# COMPACT_ATOMS: atom_id res chain seq x y z
N MET A 1 -1.05 -23.88 19.80
CA MET A 1 -0.59 -22.52 19.52
C MET A 1 -1.04 -21.98 18.17
N LYS A 2 -0.81 -22.74 17.08
CA LYS A 2 -1.19 -22.26 15.75
C LYS A 2 -2.70 -22.03 15.61
N SER A 3 -3.53 -22.87 16.23
CA SER A 3 -4.98 -22.72 16.17
C SER A 3 -5.48 -21.49 16.96
N SER A 4 -4.83 -21.17 18.09
CA SER A 4 -5.16 -19.97 18.87
C SER A 4 -4.80 -18.69 18.13
N PHE A 5 -3.63 -18.68 17.50
CA PHE A 5 -3.19 -17.53 16.70
C PHE A 5 -4.11 -17.31 15.50
N ARG A 6 -4.48 -18.42 14.82
CA ARG A 6 -5.40 -18.35 13.69
C ARG A 6 -6.75 -17.77 14.09
N LYS A 7 -7.31 -18.24 15.22
CA LYS A 7 -8.59 -17.72 15.73
C LYS A 7 -8.49 -16.25 16.07
N TYR A 8 -7.39 -15.84 16.70
CA TYR A 8 -7.13 -14.44 17.03
C TYR A 8 -7.10 -13.58 15.78
N LEU A 9 -6.38 -14.04 14.76
CA LEU A 9 -6.23 -13.30 13.52
C LEU A 9 -7.58 -13.13 12.80
N ILE A 10 -8.34 -14.21 12.69
CA ILE A 10 -9.66 -14.17 12.05
C ILE A 10 -10.59 -13.21 12.78
N ARG A 11 -10.57 -13.27 14.12
CA ARG A 11 -11.38 -12.38 14.94
C ARG A 11 -10.98 -10.92 14.74
N PHE A 12 -9.68 -10.65 14.71
CA PHE A 12 -9.14 -9.31 14.46
C PHE A 12 -9.61 -8.75 13.12
N LEU A 13 -9.54 -9.58 12.07
CA LEU A 13 -9.96 -9.16 10.73
C LEU A 13 -11.45 -8.87 10.67
N LYS A 14 -12.27 -9.72 11.31
CA LYS A 14 -13.71 -9.53 11.35
C LYS A 14 -14.10 -8.26 12.12
N GLU A 15 -13.44 -7.99 13.23
CA GLU A 15 -13.70 -6.80 14.03
C GLU A 15 -13.34 -5.53 13.27
N ASP A 16 -12.19 -5.55 12.57
CA ASP A 16 -11.74 -4.41 11.77
C ASP A 16 -12.73 -4.12 10.64
N LEU A 17 -13.20 -5.17 9.97
CA LEU A 17 -14.17 -5.04 8.89
C LEU A 17 -15.49 -4.44 9.41
N LYS A 18 -15.94 -4.84 10.59
CA LYS A 18 -17.17 -4.31 11.18
C LYS A 18 -17.05 -2.84 11.59
N ARG A 19 -15.88 -2.45 12.07
CA ARG A 19 -15.65 -1.08 12.54
C ARG A 19 -15.70 -0.06 11.41
N ASN A 20 -15.04 -0.37 10.31
CA ASN A 20 -14.97 0.54 9.18
C ASN A 20 -14.70 -0.25 7.91
N LYS A 21 -15.75 -0.56 7.19
CA LYS A 21 -15.65 -1.34 5.95
C LYS A 21 -14.80 -0.63 4.90
N THR A 22 -14.99 0.68 4.74
CA THR A 22 -14.25 1.47 3.76
C THR A 22 -12.75 1.41 4.05
N ARG A 23 -12.37 1.60 5.31
CA ARG A 23 -10.97 1.53 5.71
C ARG A 23 -10.39 0.15 5.44
N PHE A 24 -11.13 -0.90 5.81
CA PHE A 24 -10.68 -2.28 5.62
C PHE A 24 -10.42 -2.56 4.14
N PHE A 25 -11.37 -2.22 3.27
CA PHE A 25 -11.22 -2.47 1.85
C PHE A 25 -10.10 -1.63 1.23
N LEU A 26 -9.96 -0.37 1.62
CA LEU A 26 -8.89 0.47 1.09
C LEU A 26 -7.51 -0.02 1.53
N GLU A 27 -7.37 -0.43 2.79
CA GLU A 27 -6.11 -0.99 3.26
C GLU A 27 -5.79 -2.31 2.55
N PHE A 28 -6.81 -3.13 2.31
CA PHE A 28 -6.63 -4.38 1.58
C PHE A 28 -6.21 -4.14 0.13
N ILE A 29 -6.87 -3.20 -0.54
CA ILE A 29 -6.50 -2.81 -1.91
C ILE A 29 -5.07 -2.28 -1.94
N GLY A 30 -4.72 -1.42 -0.98
CA GLY A 30 -3.37 -0.89 -0.87
C GLY A 30 -2.33 -1.98 -0.69
N LEU A 31 -2.63 -2.97 0.15
CA LEU A 31 -1.73 -4.11 0.37
C LEU A 31 -1.54 -4.92 -0.91
N VAL A 32 -2.63 -5.25 -1.58
CA VAL A 32 -2.57 -6.04 -2.83
C VAL A 32 -1.79 -5.29 -3.90
N LEU A 33 -2.06 -3.99 -4.07
CA LEU A 33 -1.36 -3.18 -5.07
C LEU A 33 0.13 -3.04 -4.74
N GLY A 34 0.48 -2.88 -3.47
CA GLY A 34 1.87 -2.80 -3.04
C GLY A 34 2.63 -4.09 -3.34
N ILE A 35 2.04 -5.22 -2.99
CA ILE A 35 2.62 -6.53 -3.28
C ILE A 35 2.71 -6.74 -4.79
N GLY A 36 1.66 -6.37 -5.53
CA GLY A 36 1.63 -6.48 -6.98
C GLY A 36 2.71 -5.66 -7.64
N ALA A 37 2.94 -4.43 -7.17
CA ALA A 37 4.00 -3.57 -7.71
C ALA A 37 5.37 -4.19 -7.50
N THR A 38 5.64 -4.70 -6.31
CA THR A 38 6.89 -5.37 -6.00
C THR A 38 7.08 -6.60 -6.88
N THR A 39 6.02 -7.37 -7.09
CA THR A 39 6.06 -8.55 -7.94
C THR A 39 6.35 -8.18 -9.39
N VAL A 40 5.73 -7.11 -9.90
CA VAL A 40 5.99 -6.63 -11.26
C VAL A 40 7.45 -6.26 -11.42
N MET A 41 8.01 -5.56 -10.44
CA MET A 41 9.43 -5.21 -10.46
C MET A 41 10.32 -6.45 -10.55
N GLU A 42 10.05 -7.45 -9.74
CA GLU A 42 10.84 -8.69 -9.71
C GLU A 42 10.75 -9.46 -11.02
N ILE A 43 9.54 -9.59 -11.56
CA ILE A 43 9.32 -10.38 -12.78
C ILE A 43 9.96 -9.72 -14.00
N THR A 44 9.97 -8.38 -14.05
CA THR A 44 10.46 -7.64 -15.21
C THR A 44 11.93 -7.25 -15.14
N MET A 45 12.63 -7.65 -14.06
CA MET A 45 14.07 -7.42 -14.00
C MET A 45 14.80 -8.22 -15.09
N PRO A 46 15.94 -7.74 -15.65
CA PRO A 46 16.66 -6.50 -15.31
C PRO A 46 16.11 -5.21 -15.93
N ASN A 47 15.06 -5.29 -16.73
CA ASN A 47 14.42 -4.11 -17.32
C ASN A 47 13.04 -3.91 -16.70
N PRO A 48 12.96 -3.37 -15.47
CA PRO A 48 11.68 -3.29 -14.74
C PRO A 48 10.69 -2.36 -15.42
N ASN A 49 9.42 -2.75 -15.37
CA ASN A 49 8.33 -1.91 -15.86
C ASN A 49 7.99 -0.88 -14.79
N LEU A 50 8.77 0.20 -14.76
CA LEU A 50 8.66 1.23 -13.72
C LEU A 50 7.34 1.99 -13.79
N LEU A 51 6.79 2.16 -14.98
CA LEU A 51 5.52 2.88 -15.12
C LEU A 51 4.41 2.16 -14.36
N ILE A 52 4.25 0.87 -14.59
CA ILE A 52 3.23 0.08 -13.91
C ILE A 52 3.51 0.00 -12.42
N ALA A 53 4.75 -0.30 -12.04
CA ALA A 53 5.11 -0.46 -10.64
C ALA A 53 4.91 0.82 -9.84
N TYR A 54 5.39 1.96 -10.33
CA TYR A 54 5.23 3.23 -9.63
C TYR A 54 3.77 3.66 -9.57
N SER A 55 3.00 3.43 -10.63
CA SER A 55 1.58 3.76 -10.63
C SER A 55 0.83 2.94 -9.57
N MET A 56 1.14 1.65 -9.46
CA MET A 56 0.53 0.79 -8.45
C MET A 56 0.94 1.22 -7.04
N TRP A 57 2.22 1.58 -6.83
CA TRP A 57 2.68 2.05 -5.53
C TRP A 57 2.00 3.37 -5.12
N GLU A 58 1.80 4.29 -6.08
CA GLU A 58 1.12 5.55 -5.78
C GLU A 58 -0.32 5.33 -5.32
N VAL A 59 -1.07 4.50 -6.04
CA VAL A 59 -2.45 4.17 -5.66
C VAL A 59 -2.47 3.43 -4.32
N SER A 60 -1.54 2.49 -4.13
CA SER A 60 -1.39 1.78 -2.85
C SER A 60 -1.14 2.75 -1.70
N ALA A 61 -0.23 3.71 -1.89
CA ALA A 61 0.09 4.70 -0.86
C ALA A 61 -1.12 5.55 -0.50
N LEU A 62 -1.90 5.99 -1.48
CA LEU A 62 -3.11 6.76 -1.22
C LEU A 62 -4.11 5.97 -0.38
N CYS A 63 -4.32 4.71 -0.73
CA CYS A 63 -5.23 3.84 0.02
C CYS A 63 -4.75 3.64 1.46
N LEU A 64 -3.45 3.43 1.63
CA LEU A 64 -2.86 3.20 2.96
C LEU A 64 -2.83 4.48 3.81
N ILE A 65 -2.65 5.64 3.17
CA ILE A 65 -2.72 6.93 3.88
C ILE A 65 -4.12 7.11 4.48
N TYR A 66 -5.15 6.84 3.71
CA TYR A 66 -6.52 6.92 4.22
C TYR A 66 -6.70 6.01 5.44
N GLY A 67 -6.21 4.78 5.34
CA GLY A 67 -6.29 3.84 6.45
C GLY A 67 -5.54 4.33 7.69
N ALA A 68 -4.34 4.87 7.50
CA ALA A 68 -3.52 5.35 8.60
C ALA A 68 -4.15 6.56 9.30
N ILE A 69 -4.70 7.51 8.54
CA ILE A 69 -5.41 8.67 9.10
C ILE A 69 -6.65 8.20 9.86
N SER A 70 -7.39 7.27 9.28
CA SER A 70 -8.59 6.73 9.89
C SER A 70 -8.33 6.02 11.22
N ARG A 71 -7.15 5.38 11.33
CA ARG A 71 -6.72 4.73 12.57
C ARG A 71 -6.08 5.69 13.56
N GLY A 72 -5.82 6.92 13.16
CA GLY A 72 -5.17 7.91 14.01
C GLY A 72 -3.69 7.67 14.22
N SER A 73 -3.05 6.96 13.30
CA SER A 73 -1.60 6.68 13.41
C SER A 73 -0.80 7.76 12.71
N VAL A 74 -0.17 8.63 13.49
CA VAL A 74 0.67 9.71 12.95
C VAL A 74 1.89 9.14 12.24
N GLY A 75 2.53 8.15 12.85
CA GLY A 75 3.74 7.55 12.29
C GLY A 75 3.49 6.91 10.93
N LEU A 76 2.43 6.12 10.80
CA LEU A 76 2.10 5.47 9.54
C LEU A 76 1.65 6.49 8.49
N THR A 77 0.91 7.51 8.89
CA THR A 77 0.48 8.56 7.97
C THR A 77 1.69 9.28 7.37
N LEU A 78 2.66 9.64 8.20
CA LEU A 78 3.88 10.29 7.74
C LEU A 78 4.71 9.36 6.85
N LEU A 79 4.83 8.10 7.23
CA LEU A 79 5.60 7.13 6.45
C LEU A 79 5.02 6.96 5.05
N TYR A 80 3.72 6.72 4.94
CA TYR A 80 3.08 6.54 3.65
C TYR A 80 3.04 7.83 2.84
N GLY A 81 2.89 8.98 3.51
CA GLY A 81 2.97 10.28 2.85
C GLY A 81 4.33 10.51 2.21
N LEU A 82 5.41 10.17 2.92
CA LEU A 82 6.76 10.27 2.39
C LEU A 82 6.97 9.30 1.24
N TYR A 83 6.49 8.07 1.35
CA TYR A 83 6.57 7.11 0.25
C TYR A 83 5.84 7.61 -0.98
N PHE A 84 4.64 8.15 -0.80
CA PHE A 84 3.87 8.72 -1.90
C PHE A 84 4.66 9.84 -2.61
N THR A 85 5.27 10.72 -1.84
CA THR A 85 6.07 11.83 -2.39
C THR A 85 7.29 11.33 -3.13
N ILE A 86 8.05 10.42 -2.53
CA ILE A 86 9.28 9.89 -3.12
C ILE A 86 8.98 9.12 -4.40
N ASP A 87 7.98 8.24 -4.35
CA ASP A 87 7.59 7.44 -5.50
C ASP A 87 6.99 8.30 -6.60
N GLY A 88 6.25 9.35 -6.22
CA GLY A 88 5.71 10.31 -7.18
C GLY A 88 6.81 11.04 -7.94
N ILE A 89 7.85 11.47 -7.24
CA ILE A 89 9.01 12.09 -7.88
C ILE A 89 9.69 11.11 -8.84
N GLY A 90 9.85 9.85 -8.41
CA GLY A 90 10.43 8.82 -9.27
C GLY A 90 9.61 8.59 -10.52
N LEU A 91 8.29 8.53 -10.40
CA LEU A 91 7.38 8.37 -11.53
C LEU A 91 7.48 9.54 -12.50
N LEU A 92 7.48 10.77 -11.97
CA LEU A 92 7.59 11.97 -12.81
C LEU A 92 8.92 12.02 -13.57
N ARG A 93 10.01 11.60 -12.94
CA ARG A 93 11.31 11.49 -13.59
C ARG A 93 11.30 10.43 -14.68
N TYR A 94 10.66 9.31 -14.42
CA TYR A 94 10.55 8.24 -15.41
C TYR A 94 9.76 8.70 -16.62
N LEU A 95 8.71 9.50 -16.43
CA LEU A 95 7.92 10.06 -17.52
C LEU A 95 8.59 11.26 -18.20
N ALA A 96 9.78 11.64 -17.74
CA ALA A 96 10.57 12.78 -18.26
C ALA A 96 9.86 14.13 -18.08
N ILE A 97 8.94 14.23 -17.11
CA ILE A 97 8.28 15.50 -16.76
C ILE A 97 9.21 16.34 -15.89
N LEU A 98 10.00 15.67 -15.02
CA LEU A 98 11.02 16.31 -14.19
C LEU A 98 12.41 15.90 -14.66
N PRO A 99 13.39 16.82 -14.56
CA PRO A 99 14.78 16.49 -14.90
C PRO A 99 15.43 15.50 -13.94
#